data_7887d33b3e43eaf7bd5ac315f89229df
#
_entry.id   7887d33b3e43eaf7bd5ac315f89229df
#
_cell.length_a   1.000
_cell.length_b   1.000
_cell.length_c   1.000
_cell.angle_alpha   90.00
_cell.angle_beta   90.00
_cell.angle_gamma   90.00
#
_symmetry.space_group_name_H-M   'P 1'
#
loop_
_entity.id
_entity.type
_entity.pdbx_description
1 polymer ?
#
loop_
_entity_poly.entity_id
_entity_poly.type
_entity_poly.pdbx_seq_one_letter_code
_entity_poly.pdbx_strand_id
1 'polypeptide(L)'
;MVKKIKSCVFISGNGSNLKSIIKSSRDYNFPIKIDLIISNNIKAYGLKYAKKYNIPFKVYRSDNQNYFERNCLVELRKRKIKFLCLAGFIKILSKNFIESFRYQIVNIHPSLLPKFKGLDAHKKVLKNKEKYTGCTVHYVTPELDSGSIILQKKILVKKNETENSLRERVLEHEHKLYPQAIRLVFK
;
A
#
# COMPACT_ATOMS: atom_id res chain seq x y z
N MET A 1 15.47 -21.11 -10.91
CA MET A 1 14.68 -19.86 -10.97
C MET A 1 13.97 -19.64 -9.64
N VAL A 2 14.15 -18.49 -9.00
CA VAL A 2 13.38 -18.15 -7.77
C VAL A 2 11.90 -18.00 -8.15
N LYS A 3 11.03 -18.83 -7.59
CA LYS A 3 9.60 -18.81 -7.85
C LYS A 3 8.98 -17.59 -7.16
N LYS A 4 8.73 -16.52 -7.93
CA LYS A 4 8.10 -15.30 -7.38
C LYS A 4 6.69 -15.56 -6.88
N ILE A 5 6.36 -14.98 -5.73
CA ILE A 5 5.03 -15.03 -5.14
C ILE A 5 4.05 -14.18 -5.97
N LYS A 6 2.94 -14.75 -6.40
CA LYS A 6 1.86 -14.02 -7.07
C LYS A 6 1.22 -13.03 -6.12
N SER A 7 1.22 -11.76 -6.49
CA SER A 7 0.71 -10.68 -5.65
C SER A 7 -0.31 -9.81 -6.35
N CYS A 8 -1.12 -9.13 -5.55
CA CYS A 8 -2.03 -8.09 -5.98
C CYS A 8 -1.69 -6.77 -5.28
N VAL A 9 -1.96 -5.65 -5.95
CA VAL A 9 -1.82 -4.32 -5.37
C VAL A 9 -3.16 -3.59 -5.41
N PHE A 10 -3.64 -3.12 -4.26
CA PHE A 10 -4.84 -2.28 -4.16
C PHE A 10 -4.45 -0.81 -4.16
N ILE A 11 -5.20 -0.01 -4.92
CA ILE A 11 -5.00 1.44 -5.07
C ILE A 11 -6.32 2.19 -5.07
N SER A 12 -6.30 3.49 -4.68
CA SER A 12 -7.46 4.40 -4.80
C SER A 12 -7.16 5.66 -5.61
N GLY A 13 -5.89 6.05 -5.78
CA GLY A 13 -5.51 7.36 -6.30
C GLY A 13 -4.34 7.34 -7.28
N ASN A 14 -3.33 8.18 -7.02
CA ASN A 14 -2.22 8.47 -7.95
C ASN A 14 -1.34 7.26 -8.30
N GLY A 15 -1.23 6.26 -7.42
CA GLY A 15 -0.50 5.02 -7.68
C GLY A 15 1.02 5.19 -7.74
N SER A 16 1.59 6.19 -7.07
CA SER A 16 3.04 6.39 -7.07
C SER A 16 3.79 5.25 -6.36
N ASN A 17 3.27 4.78 -5.23
CA ASN A 17 3.76 3.57 -4.55
C ASN A 17 3.58 2.31 -5.42
N LEU A 18 2.43 2.16 -6.12
CA LEU A 18 2.25 1.10 -7.10
C LEU A 18 3.36 1.12 -8.16
N LYS A 19 3.67 2.30 -8.74
CA LYS A 19 4.74 2.46 -9.74
C LYS A 19 6.09 1.99 -9.19
N SER A 20 6.41 2.32 -7.94
CA SER A 20 7.64 1.89 -7.27
C SER A 20 7.70 0.37 -7.11
N ILE A 21 6.63 -0.27 -6.64
CA ILE A 21 6.56 -1.73 -6.48
C ILE A 21 6.66 -2.42 -7.86
N ILE A 22 5.99 -1.91 -8.90
CA ILE A 22 6.09 -2.45 -10.27
C ILE A 22 7.53 -2.43 -10.76
N LYS A 23 8.23 -1.29 -10.63
CA LYS A 23 9.63 -1.19 -11.04
C LYS A 23 10.51 -2.21 -10.34
N SER A 24 10.36 -2.34 -9.01
CA SER A 24 11.13 -3.30 -8.21
C SER A 24 10.78 -4.75 -8.52
N SER A 25 9.52 -5.06 -8.85
CA SER A 25 9.08 -6.43 -9.16
C SER A 25 9.65 -6.97 -10.49
N ARG A 26 10.21 -6.09 -11.33
CA ARG A 26 10.91 -6.48 -12.58
C ARG A 26 12.32 -6.98 -12.35
N ASP A 27 12.92 -6.66 -11.20
CA ASP A 27 14.19 -7.26 -10.79
C ASP A 27 13.99 -8.78 -10.61
N TYR A 28 14.93 -9.56 -11.17
CA TYR A 28 14.90 -11.02 -11.10
C TYR A 28 14.84 -11.53 -9.67
N ASN A 29 15.59 -10.92 -8.77
CA ASN A 29 15.67 -11.31 -7.35
C ASN A 29 14.58 -10.72 -6.47
N PHE A 30 13.61 -9.99 -7.05
CA PHE A 30 12.50 -9.48 -6.25
C PHE A 30 11.49 -10.58 -5.94
N PRO A 31 11.05 -10.73 -4.68
CA PRO A 31 10.33 -11.94 -4.23
C PRO A 31 8.92 -12.08 -4.80
N ILE A 32 8.31 -10.98 -5.25
CA ILE A 32 6.94 -11.00 -5.75
C ILE A 32 6.82 -10.65 -7.24
N LYS A 33 5.77 -11.17 -7.88
CA LYS A 33 5.29 -10.75 -9.20
C LYS A 33 3.88 -10.16 -9.04
N ILE A 34 3.65 -8.99 -9.62
CA ILE A 34 2.31 -8.38 -9.60
C ILE A 34 1.48 -8.99 -10.73
N ASP A 35 0.52 -9.81 -10.38
CA ASP A 35 -0.37 -10.50 -11.32
C ASP A 35 -1.73 -9.79 -11.47
N LEU A 36 -2.05 -8.86 -10.56
CA LEU A 36 -3.30 -8.12 -10.56
C LEU A 36 -3.15 -6.76 -9.85
N ILE A 37 -3.85 -5.77 -10.35
CA ILE A 37 -4.08 -4.50 -9.67
C ILE A 37 -5.59 -4.36 -9.48
N ILE A 38 -6.04 -3.98 -8.28
CA ILE A 38 -7.44 -3.68 -8.01
C ILE A 38 -7.56 -2.22 -7.56
N SER A 39 -8.55 -1.53 -8.12
CA SER A 39 -8.90 -0.18 -7.65
C SER A 39 -10.38 -0.13 -7.25
N ASN A 40 -10.66 0.65 -6.21
CA ASN A 40 -12.03 1.01 -5.84
C ASN A 40 -12.53 2.28 -6.55
N ASN A 41 -11.69 2.89 -7.41
CA ASN A 41 -11.96 4.12 -8.12
C ASN A 41 -11.58 4.00 -9.59
N ILE A 42 -12.56 4.10 -10.49
CA ILE A 42 -12.35 4.05 -11.95
C ILE A 42 -11.46 5.21 -12.45
N LYS A 43 -11.49 6.34 -11.72
CA LYS A 43 -10.70 7.55 -12.03
C LYS A 43 -9.29 7.53 -11.42
N ALA A 44 -8.90 6.43 -10.75
CA ALA A 44 -7.59 6.32 -10.16
C ALA A 44 -6.49 6.44 -11.23
N TYR A 45 -5.69 7.50 -11.12
CA TYR A 45 -4.59 7.75 -12.07
C TYR A 45 -3.56 6.61 -12.10
N GLY A 46 -3.42 5.88 -11.00
CA GLY A 46 -2.56 4.69 -10.91
C GLY A 46 -2.89 3.59 -11.91
N LEU A 47 -4.14 3.52 -12.43
CA LEU A 47 -4.53 2.54 -13.46
C LEU A 47 -3.76 2.70 -14.78
N LYS A 48 -3.23 3.90 -15.06
CA LYS A 48 -2.33 4.09 -16.22
C LYS A 48 -1.07 3.24 -16.12
N TYR A 49 -0.58 2.97 -14.89
CA TYR A 49 0.59 2.11 -14.71
C TYR A 49 0.25 0.65 -14.98
N ALA A 50 -0.96 0.19 -14.62
CA ALA A 50 -1.43 -1.13 -15.01
C ALA A 50 -1.38 -1.31 -16.54
N LYS A 51 -1.95 -0.36 -17.28
CA LYS A 51 -1.93 -0.32 -18.75
C LYS A 51 -0.51 -0.25 -19.30
N LYS A 52 0.32 0.70 -18.83
CA LYS A 52 1.70 0.91 -19.31
C LYS A 52 2.59 -0.32 -19.14
N TYR A 53 2.39 -1.09 -18.07
CA TYR A 53 3.21 -2.26 -17.74
C TYR A 53 2.55 -3.59 -18.09
N ASN A 54 1.41 -3.56 -18.81
CA ASN A 54 0.63 -4.75 -19.24
C ASN A 54 0.25 -5.66 -18.05
N ILE A 55 -0.12 -5.05 -16.90
CA ILE A 55 -0.57 -5.79 -15.73
C ILE A 55 -2.10 -5.81 -15.72
N PRO A 56 -2.74 -6.99 -15.63
CA PRO A 56 -4.18 -7.10 -15.50
C PRO A 56 -4.71 -6.25 -14.35
N PHE A 57 -5.85 -5.57 -14.56
CA PHE A 57 -6.47 -4.81 -13.49
C PHE A 57 -7.98 -4.98 -13.46
N LYS A 58 -8.58 -4.74 -12.32
CA LYS A 58 -10.02 -4.71 -12.07
C LYS A 58 -10.40 -3.44 -11.31
N VAL A 59 -11.59 -2.97 -11.56
CA VAL A 59 -12.18 -1.86 -10.81
C VAL A 59 -13.50 -2.33 -10.23
N TYR A 60 -13.63 -2.27 -8.90
CA TYR A 60 -14.87 -2.56 -8.19
C TYR A 60 -15.24 -1.34 -7.36
N ARG A 61 -16.49 -0.85 -7.51
CA ARG A 61 -16.97 0.29 -6.71
C ARG A 61 -17.07 -0.11 -5.24
N SER A 62 -16.69 0.79 -4.35
CA SER A 62 -16.65 0.55 -2.91
C SER A 62 -17.75 1.32 -2.15
N ASP A 63 -18.81 1.77 -2.84
CA ASP A 63 -20.05 2.26 -2.24
C ASP A 63 -20.74 1.17 -1.41
N ASN A 64 -20.64 -0.08 -1.86
CA ASN A 64 -21.02 -1.25 -1.08
C ASN A 64 -19.75 -2.06 -0.75
N GLN A 65 -19.34 -2.07 0.52
CA GLN A 65 -18.13 -2.73 0.99
C GLN A 65 -18.19 -4.25 0.79
N ASN A 66 -19.32 -4.89 1.08
CA ASN A 66 -19.47 -6.33 0.92
C ASN A 66 -19.35 -6.75 -0.55
N TYR A 67 -19.95 -5.99 -1.46
CA TYR A 67 -19.81 -6.22 -2.90
C TYR A 67 -18.35 -6.11 -3.34
N PHE A 68 -17.66 -5.04 -2.93
CA PHE A 68 -16.25 -4.81 -3.24
C PHE A 68 -15.39 -5.97 -2.76
N GLU A 69 -15.46 -6.30 -1.48
CA GLU A 69 -14.62 -7.31 -0.85
C GLU A 69 -14.86 -8.73 -1.40
N ARG A 70 -16.14 -9.09 -1.62
CA ARG A 70 -16.50 -10.37 -2.23
C ARG A 70 -15.89 -10.53 -3.63
N ASN A 71 -16.01 -9.52 -4.48
CA ASN A 71 -15.45 -9.57 -5.84
C ASN A 71 -13.91 -9.60 -5.82
N CYS A 72 -13.29 -8.85 -4.90
CA CYS A 72 -11.85 -8.92 -4.70
C CYS A 72 -11.41 -10.34 -4.31
N LEU A 73 -12.05 -10.98 -3.32
CA LEU A 73 -11.71 -12.34 -2.88
C LEU A 73 -11.86 -13.38 -4.01
N VAL A 74 -12.89 -13.26 -4.84
CA VAL A 74 -13.08 -14.12 -6.01
C VAL A 74 -11.90 -14.01 -6.97
N GLU A 75 -11.51 -12.79 -7.34
CA GLU A 75 -10.38 -12.57 -8.26
C GLU A 75 -9.04 -13.00 -7.66
N LEU A 76 -8.82 -12.74 -6.38
CA LEU A 76 -7.60 -13.14 -5.68
C LEU A 76 -7.44 -14.67 -5.66
N ARG A 77 -8.52 -15.40 -5.37
CA ARG A 77 -8.55 -16.88 -5.39
C ARG A 77 -8.35 -17.43 -6.80
N LYS A 78 -9.10 -16.91 -7.80
CA LYS A 78 -9.00 -17.32 -9.20
C LYS A 78 -7.57 -17.23 -9.74
N ARG A 79 -6.83 -16.18 -9.34
CA ARG A 79 -5.45 -15.94 -9.79
C ARG A 79 -4.40 -16.58 -8.87
N LYS A 80 -4.83 -17.24 -7.80
CA LYS A 80 -3.94 -17.85 -6.79
C LYS A 80 -2.97 -16.82 -6.19
N ILE A 81 -3.49 -15.63 -5.88
CA ILE A 81 -2.73 -14.55 -5.22
C ILE A 81 -2.45 -14.96 -3.77
N LYS A 82 -1.19 -14.79 -3.34
CA LYS A 82 -0.72 -15.17 -2.01
C LYS A 82 -0.08 -14.01 -1.23
N PHE A 83 -0.14 -12.80 -1.76
CA PHE A 83 0.37 -11.61 -1.11
C PHE A 83 -0.38 -10.38 -1.61
N LEU A 84 -0.78 -9.49 -0.70
CA LEU A 84 -1.53 -8.28 -1.01
C LEU A 84 -0.80 -7.05 -0.48
N CYS A 85 -0.61 -6.05 -1.36
CA CYS A 85 -0.08 -4.74 -1.01
C CYS A 85 -1.19 -3.69 -1.07
N LEU A 86 -1.36 -2.88 -0.03
CA LEU A 86 -2.18 -1.68 -0.05
C LEU A 86 -1.27 -0.48 -0.34
N ALA A 87 -1.42 0.14 -1.50
CA ALA A 87 -0.54 1.20 -1.99
C ALA A 87 -1.31 2.50 -2.26
N GLY A 88 -1.61 3.25 -1.21
CA GLY A 88 -2.51 4.39 -1.25
C GLY A 88 -3.96 3.95 -1.48
N PHE A 89 -4.36 2.89 -0.79
CA PHE A 89 -5.74 2.41 -0.73
C PHE A 89 -6.44 3.01 0.47
N ILE A 90 -7.51 3.77 0.23
CA ILE A 90 -8.12 4.64 1.25
C ILE A 90 -9.18 3.92 2.11
N LYS A 91 -9.71 2.79 1.65
CA LYS A 91 -10.75 2.05 2.38
C LYS A 91 -10.15 1.09 3.41
N ILE A 92 -10.85 0.93 4.52
CA ILE A 92 -10.53 -0.07 5.54
C ILE A 92 -11.10 -1.41 5.08
N LEU A 93 -10.29 -2.45 5.11
CA LEU A 93 -10.72 -3.82 4.83
C LEU A 93 -11.40 -4.40 6.07
N SER A 94 -12.50 -5.12 5.87
CA SER A 94 -13.21 -5.77 6.98
C SER A 94 -12.37 -6.91 7.58
N LYS A 95 -12.66 -7.23 8.85
CA LYS A 95 -12.11 -8.42 9.52
C LYS A 95 -12.36 -9.67 8.68
N ASN A 96 -13.57 -9.83 8.17
CA ASN A 96 -13.95 -10.98 7.33
C ASN A 96 -13.12 -11.10 6.06
N PHE A 97 -12.80 -9.95 5.40
CA PHE A 97 -11.92 -9.97 4.24
C PHE A 97 -10.52 -10.43 4.60
N ILE A 98 -9.94 -9.86 5.66
CA ILE A 98 -8.57 -10.15 6.11
C ILE A 98 -8.44 -11.65 6.47
N GLU A 99 -9.38 -12.18 7.24
CA GLU A 99 -9.41 -13.60 7.62
C GLU A 99 -9.66 -14.54 6.43
N SER A 100 -10.51 -14.13 5.48
CA SER A 100 -10.84 -14.92 4.28
C SER A 100 -9.70 -14.96 3.26
N PHE A 101 -8.86 -13.93 3.21
CA PHE A 101 -7.71 -13.91 2.32
C PHE A 101 -6.59 -14.86 2.79
N ARG A 102 -6.44 -15.08 4.08
CA ARG A 102 -5.53 -16.06 4.74
C ARG A 102 -4.03 -15.88 4.46
N TYR A 103 -3.64 -14.88 3.68
CA TYR A 103 -2.23 -14.58 3.39
C TYR A 103 -1.89 -13.18 3.89
N GLN A 104 -0.62 -12.85 3.86
CA GLN A 104 -0.14 -11.56 4.34
C GLN A 104 -0.66 -10.41 3.50
N ILE A 105 -1.16 -9.38 4.18
CA ILE A 105 -1.52 -8.08 3.64
C ILE A 105 -0.58 -7.07 4.27
N VAL A 106 0.04 -6.23 3.45
CA VAL A 106 0.91 -5.15 3.92
C VAL A 106 0.39 -3.80 3.45
N ASN A 107 0.58 -2.79 4.28
CA ASN A 107 0.20 -1.41 3.98
C ASN A 107 1.39 -0.48 4.18
N ILE A 108 1.39 0.65 3.46
CA ILE A 108 2.28 1.76 3.74
C ILE A 108 1.47 2.94 4.28
N HIS A 109 1.90 3.46 5.43
CA HIS A 109 1.24 4.57 6.12
C HIS A 109 2.20 5.76 6.26
N PRO A 110 1.75 7.01 5.95
CA PRO A 110 2.62 8.19 5.90
C PRO A 110 2.85 8.84 7.26
N SER A 111 3.11 8.04 8.29
CA SER A 111 3.52 8.51 9.62
C SER A 111 4.45 7.51 10.31
N LEU A 112 5.00 7.92 11.44
CA LEU A 112 5.71 7.04 12.36
C LEU A 112 4.69 6.35 13.28
N LEU A 113 4.14 5.21 12.85
CA LEU A 113 3.23 4.43 13.69
C LEU A 113 3.90 4.06 15.03
N PRO A 114 3.14 4.04 16.13
CA PRO A 114 1.68 4.12 16.24
C PRO A 114 1.09 5.54 16.21
N LYS A 115 1.89 6.60 16.02
CA LYS A 115 1.38 7.98 15.95
C LYS A 115 0.65 8.24 14.63
N PHE A 116 -0.43 9.04 14.71
CA PHE A 116 -1.16 9.57 13.55
C PHE A 116 -1.73 8.50 12.61
N LYS A 117 -2.37 7.48 13.18
CA LYS A 117 -3.16 6.49 12.44
C LYS A 117 -4.27 7.15 11.62
N GLY A 118 -4.70 6.47 10.55
CA GLY A 118 -5.80 6.90 9.71
C GLY A 118 -5.46 8.06 8.77
N LEU A 119 -6.48 8.82 8.40
CA LEU A 119 -6.36 9.90 7.41
C LEU A 119 -5.65 11.14 7.96
N ASP A 120 -5.20 12.00 7.04
CA ASP A 120 -4.63 13.33 7.32
C ASP A 120 -3.35 13.32 8.20
N ALA A 121 -2.55 12.26 8.10
CA ALA A 121 -1.35 12.11 8.91
C ALA A 121 -0.40 13.32 8.82
N HIS A 122 -0.15 13.86 7.62
CA HIS A 122 0.71 15.05 7.43
C HIS A 122 0.15 16.29 8.11
N LYS A 123 -1.15 16.55 7.97
CA LYS A 123 -1.83 17.65 8.64
C LYS A 123 -1.74 17.53 10.16
N LYS A 124 -1.94 16.32 10.69
CA LYS A 124 -1.81 16.04 12.13
C LYS A 124 -0.40 16.28 12.63
N VAL A 125 0.62 15.84 11.91
CA VAL A 125 2.05 16.04 12.21
C VAL A 125 2.37 17.53 12.34
N LEU A 126 1.96 18.34 11.34
CA LEU A 126 2.21 19.78 11.33
C LEU A 126 1.44 20.52 12.44
N LYS A 127 0.16 20.17 12.64
CA LYS A 127 -0.67 20.74 13.71
C LYS A 127 -0.08 20.50 15.09
N ASN A 128 0.50 19.32 15.34
CA ASN A 128 1.13 18.96 16.59
C ASN A 128 2.60 19.44 16.69
N LYS A 129 3.09 20.21 15.71
CA LYS A 129 4.47 20.72 15.67
C LYS A 129 5.52 19.64 15.92
N GLU A 130 5.29 18.44 15.39
CA GLU A 130 6.22 17.33 15.55
C GLU A 130 7.56 17.62 14.90
N LYS A 131 8.65 17.35 15.61
CA LYS A 131 10.01 17.50 15.09
C LYS A 131 10.33 16.46 14.01
N TYR A 132 9.69 15.29 14.11
CA TYR A 132 9.90 14.17 13.18
C TYR A 132 8.58 13.59 12.69
N THR A 133 8.59 13.15 11.46
CA THR A 133 7.55 12.32 10.83
C THR A 133 8.21 11.14 10.13
N GLY A 134 7.49 10.47 9.23
CA GLY A 134 8.05 9.41 8.43
C GLY A 134 7.00 8.61 7.70
N CYS A 135 7.39 7.40 7.34
CA CYS A 135 6.47 6.41 6.78
C CYS A 135 6.76 5.03 7.39
N THR A 136 5.73 4.22 7.44
CA THR A 136 5.76 2.89 8.06
C THR A 136 5.14 1.88 7.11
N VAL A 137 5.85 0.79 6.83
CA VAL A 137 5.27 -0.42 6.23
C VAL A 137 4.98 -1.40 7.35
N HIS A 138 3.75 -1.89 7.40
CA HIS A 138 3.26 -2.76 8.46
C HIS A 138 2.32 -3.85 7.92
N TYR A 139 2.13 -4.92 8.67
CA TYR A 139 1.10 -5.89 8.38
C TYR A 139 -0.29 -5.30 8.65
N VAL A 140 -1.27 -5.69 7.85
CA VAL A 140 -2.65 -5.27 8.03
C VAL A 140 -3.36 -6.24 8.96
N THR A 141 -3.99 -5.69 9.99
CA THR A 141 -4.88 -6.38 10.94
C THR A 141 -6.27 -5.75 10.86
N PRO A 142 -7.30 -6.35 11.48
CA PRO A 142 -8.63 -5.74 11.56
C PRO A 142 -8.64 -4.35 12.22
N GLU A 143 -7.69 -4.09 13.10
CA GLU A 143 -7.51 -2.79 13.73
C GLU A 143 -6.73 -1.83 12.82
N LEU A 144 -7.25 -0.61 12.65
CA LEU A 144 -6.67 0.40 11.79
C LEU A 144 -5.21 0.71 12.17
N ASP A 145 -4.31 0.55 11.20
CA ASP A 145 -2.88 0.88 11.28
C ASP A 145 -2.20 0.37 12.57
N SER A 146 -2.56 -0.86 13.01
CA SER A 146 -2.13 -1.45 14.30
C SER A 146 -1.30 -2.72 14.15
N GLY A 147 -1.14 -3.24 12.95
CA GLY A 147 -0.34 -4.44 12.73
C GLY A 147 1.16 -4.23 12.93
N SER A 148 1.88 -5.31 13.12
CA SER A 148 3.33 -5.30 13.38
C SER A 148 4.09 -4.54 12.30
N ILE A 149 5.01 -3.68 12.72
CA ILE A 149 5.85 -2.88 11.83
C ILE A 149 6.89 -3.79 11.16
N ILE A 150 6.99 -3.71 9.83
CA ILE A 150 8.02 -4.40 9.05
C ILE A 150 9.24 -3.50 8.90
N LEU A 151 9.01 -2.26 8.49
CA LEU A 151 10.07 -1.28 8.28
C LEU A 151 9.52 0.14 8.44
N GLN A 152 10.32 1.03 9.01
CA GLN A 152 9.93 2.40 9.25
C GLN A 152 11.09 3.36 8.90
N LYS A 153 10.77 4.51 8.36
CA LYS A 153 11.72 5.57 8.05
C LYS A 153 11.35 6.85 8.76
N LYS A 154 12.25 7.35 9.60
CA LYS A 154 12.15 8.64 10.30
C LYS A 154 12.66 9.77 9.40
N ILE A 155 11.93 10.90 9.37
CA ILE A 155 12.19 12.08 8.54
C ILE A 155 12.05 13.32 9.40
N LEU A 156 13.01 14.26 9.33
CA LEU A 156 12.92 15.54 10.02
C LEU A 156 11.87 16.43 9.35
N VAL A 157 10.98 17.02 10.11
CA VAL A 157 10.06 18.08 9.63
C VAL A 157 10.84 19.39 9.56
N LYS A 158 10.84 20.06 8.41
CA LYS A 158 11.57 21.31 8.21
C LYS A 158 10.80 22.48 8.83
N LYS A 159 11.51 23.53 9.17
CA LYS A 159 10.87 24.81 9.58
C LYS A 159 10.02 25.35 8.42
N ASN A 160 8.83 25.82 8.74
CA ASN A 160 7.85 26.35 7.76
C ASN A 160 7.43 25.35 6.67
N GLU A 161 7.46 24.06 6.95
CA GLU A 161 7.04 23.05 6.01
C GLU A 161 5.52 23.07 5.80
N THR A 162 5.07 23.00 4.56
CA THR A 162 3.65 22.89 4.20
C THR A 162 3.23 21.43 4.16
N GLU A 163 1.92 21.17 4.22
CA GLU A 163 1.40 19.81 4.08
C GLU A 163 1.81 19.15 2.75
N ASN A 164 1.78 19.92 1.67
CA ASN A 164 2.17 19.42 0.34
C ASN A 164 3.66 19.09 0.26
N SER A 165 4.55 19.99 0.73
CA SER A 165 5.99 19.72 0.72
C SER A 165 6.36 18.52 1.59
N LEU A 166 5.71 18.40 2.77
CA LEU A 166 5.91 17.26 3.66
C LEU A 166 5.46 15.95 3.01
N ARG A 167 4.27 15.97 2.36
CA ARG A 167 3.73 14.82 1.63
C ARG A 167 4.67 14.36 0.54
N GLU A 168 5.17 15.25 -0.29
CA GLU A 168 6.10 14.92 -1.38
C GLU A 168 7.39 14.27 -0.84
N ARG A 169 7.99 14.85 0.19
CA ARG A 169 9.20 14.30 0.82
C ARG A 169 8.97 12.94 1.45
N VAL A 170 7.86 12.75 2.17
CA VAL A 170 7.52 11.45 2.75
C VAL A 170 7.32 10.44 1.63
N LEU A 171 6.64 10.82 0.54
CA LEU A 171 6.37 9.95 -0.59
C LEU A 171 7.65 9.45 -1.29
N GLU A 172 8.69 10.29 -1.40
CA GLU A 172 10.00 9.87 -1.91
C GLU A 172 10.62 8.74 -1.08
N HIS A 173 10.45 8.81 0.25
CA HIS A 173 10.90 7.76 1.16
C HIS A 173 10.02 6.51 1.09
N GLU A 174 8.70 6.66 0.96
CA GLU A 174 7.78 5.55 0.76
C GLU A 174 8.17 4.70 -0.46
N HIS A 175 8.51 5.35 -1.59
CA HIS A 175 8.90 4.67 -2.82
C HIS A 175 10.13 3.77 -2.65
N LYS A 176 11.02 4.11 -1.73
CA LYS A 176 12.20 3.29 -1.40
C LYS A 176 11.88 2.25 -0.34
N LEU A 177 11.14 2.65 0.68
CA LEU A 177 10.84 1.83 1.85
C LEU A 177 9.95 0.63 1.52
N TYR A 178 8.92 0.83 0.71
CA TYR A 178 7.94 -0.22 0.44
C TYR A 178 8.56 -1.43 -0.26
N PRO A 179 9.32 -1.29 -1.35
CA PRO A 179 10.03 -2.42 -1.94
C PRO A 179 11.03 -3.09 -0.99
N GLN A 180 11.72 -2.33 -0.14
CA GLN A 180 12.64 -2.88 0.87
C GLN A 180 11.88 -3.73 1.89
N ALA A 181 10.74 -3.23 2.39
CA ALA A 181 9.89 -3.98 3.32
C ALA A 181 9.36 -5.27 2.69
N ILE A 182 8.94 -5.25 1.42
CA ILE A 182 8.52 -6.46 0.71
C ILE A 182 9.66 -7.49 0.64
N ARG A 183 10.91 -7.07 0.42
CA ARG A 183 12.05 -8.00 0.46
C ARG A 183 12.24 -8.62 1.84
N LEU A 184 12.00 -7.85 2.92
CA LEU A 184 12.13 -8.37 4.30
C LEU A 184 11.07 -9.40 4.65
N VAL A 185 9.85 -9.25 4.13
CA VAL A 185 8.74 -10.20 4.36
C VAL A 185 9.08 -11.62 3.83
N PHE A 186 9.95 -11.72 2.84
CA PHE A 186 10.27 -12.99 2.15
C PHE A 186 11.75 -13.41 2.32
N LYS A 187 12.45 -12.86 3.28
CA LYS A 187 13.77 -13.37 3.72
C LYS A 187 13.59 -14.55 4.64
#